data_369aeeb0389ea2ff55dec1d996f999c2
#
_entry.id   369aeeb0389ea2ff55dec1d996f999c2
#
_cell.length_a   1.000
_cell.length_b   1.000
_cell.length_c   1.000
_cell.angle_alpha   90.00
_cell.angle_beta   90.00
_cell.angle_gamma   90.00
#
_symmetry.space_group_name_H-M   'P 1'
#
loop_
_entity.id
_entity.type
_entity.pdbx_description
1 polymer ?
#
loop_
_entity_poly.entity_id
_entity_poly.type
_entity_poly.pdbx_seq_one_letter_code
_entity_poly.pdbx_strand_id
1 'polypeptide(L)'
;MKVVAITGKRECELVDRPDPRIKGNYVRVKILVAPMCTEFHQYRDGNPGDCLGHEAAGEVVETAGPARVNVGDRVVVMPQNGCGKCRLCLAGEHIHCQTPIDPLAICGTPTGRATYAQYCIQQDWLLVPIPEDLSYDHAAMACCGLGPTFNAMELMGVDRFDTVLISGLGPVGLGGAVNALFRGARVIGIEANAYRAALARSIGVAAVIDPNDPDARAQIMDLTGGLGADKSVETSSAQAAPALLAEATRPKGHLASVGWGGPIAASRIVGRGLTIHGAWHWNHFLHTDRMMHTIRGTKSMLDRTITHQFPMSRV
;
A
#
# COMPACT_ATOMS: atom_id res chain seq x y z
N MET A 1 -8.26 -23.46 11.72
CA MET A 1 -7.85 -22.07 12.05
C MET A 1 -9.04 -21.15 12.18
N LYS A 2 -8.91 -20.06 12.96
CA LYS A 2 -9.90 -18.98 12.99
C LYS A 2 -9.67 -18.03 11.83
N VAL A 3 -10.75 -17.56 11.20
CA VAL A 3 -10.74 -16.51 10.18
C VAL A 3 -11.86 -15.51 10.47
N VAL A 4 -11.68 -14.28 10.04
CA VAL A 4 -12.73 -13.25 10.10
C VAL A 4 -13.67 -13.43 8.91
N ALA A 5 -14.98 -13.48 9.18
CA ALA A 5 -16.00 -13.50 8.14
C ALA A 5 -16.91 -12.29 8.26
N ILE A 6 -17.26 -11.66 7.14
CA ILE A 6 -18.33 -10.67 7.05
C ILE A 6 -19.63 -11.42 6.88
N THR A 7 -20.57 -11.21 7.81
CA THR A 7 -21.89 -11.87 7.85
C THR A 7 -23.01 -10.93 7.43
N GLY A 8 -22.78 -9.61 7.51
CA GLY A 8 -23.75 -8.59 7.15
C GLY A 8 -23.14 -7.20 7.09
N LYS A 9 -23.99 -6.20 6.89
CA LYS A 9 -23.56 -4.80 6.81
C LYS A 9 -23.03 -4.32 8.16
N ARG A 10 -21.69 -4.10 8.22
CA ARG A 10 -20.95 -3.76 9.44
C ARG A 10 -21.05 -4.84 10.51
N GLU A 11 -21.17 -6.08 10.08
CA GLU A 11 -21.20 -7.25 10.94
C GLU A 11 -20.15 -8.24 10.51
N CYS A 12 -19.38 -8.73 11.46
CA CYS A 12 -18.38 -9.77 11.23
C CYS A 12 -18.24 -10.66 12.47
N GLU A 13 -17.75 -11.86 12.25
CA GLU A 13 -17.53 -12.84 13.30
C GLU A 13 -16.27 -13.68 13.03
N LEU A 14 -15.78 -14.35 14.06
CA LEU A 14 -14.73 -15.37 13.93
C LEU A 14 -15.37 -16.72 13.64
N VAL A 15 -15.01 -17.30 12.51
CA VAL A 15 -15.46 -18.63 12.09
C VAL A 15 -14.30 -19.62 12.04
N ASP A 16 -14.61 -20.89 12.24
CA ASP A 16 -13.63 -21.97 12.08
C ASP A 16 -13.56 -22.42 10.62
N ARG A 17 -12.34 -22.54 10.12
CA ARG A 17 -12.03 -23.10 8.79
C ARG A 17 -10.87 -24.08 8.92
N PRO A 18 -10.78 -25.08 8.04
CA PRO A 18 -9.59 -25.93 7.97
C PRO A 18 -8.32 -25.09 7.79
N ASP A 19 -7.21 -25.54 8.34
CA ASP A 19 -5.91 -24.93 8.07
C ASP A 19 -5.60 -25.04 6.57
N PRO A 20 -5.02 -23.99 5.97
CA PRO A 20 -4.72 -24.00 4.55
C PRO A 20 -3.62 -25.02 4.24
N ARG A 21 -3.87 -25.85 3.21
CA ARG A 21 -2.87 -26.82 2.72
C ARG A 21 -1.84 -26.12 1.87
N ILE A 22 -0.62 -26.62 1.89
CA ILE A 22 0.46 -26.15 1.03
C ILE A 22 0.82 -27.21 -0.01
N LYS A 23 1.29 -26.74 -1.19
CA LYS A 23 1.77 -27.60 -2.28
C LYS A 23 2.77 -26.82 -3.12
N GLY A 24 3.79 -27.52 -3.63
CA GLY A 24 4.81 -26.90 -4.48
C GLY A 24 5.63 -25.87 -3.72
N ASN A 25 5.66 -24.65 -4.22
CA ASN A 25 6.40 -23.53 -3.64
C ASN A 25 5.55 -22.64 -2.70
N TYR A 26 4.35 -23.09 -2.33
CA TYR A 26 3.57 -22.40 -1.31
C TYR A 26 4.11 -22.72 0.10
N VAL A 27 4.11 -21.70 0.92
CA VAL A 27 4.58 -21.69 2.29
C VAL A 27 3.42 -21.27 3.18
N ARG A 28 3.27 -21.89 4.35
CA ARG A 28 2.29 -21.48 5.35
C ARG A 28 2.93 -20.50 6.33
N VAL A 29 2.28 -19.37 6.49
CA VAL A 29 2.71 -18.29 7.38
C VAL A 29 1.69 -18.14 8.50
N LYS A 30 2.16 -18.15 9.76
CA LYS A 30 1.39 -17.74 10.93
C LYS A 30 1.33 -16.22 10.94
N ILE A 31 0.14 -15.67 10.87
CA ILE A 31 -0.05 -14.22 10.82
C ILE A 31 0.05 -13.62 12.22
N LEU A 32 0.88 -12.61 12.38
CA LEU A 32 1.04 -11.86 13.62
C LEU A 32 0.47 -10.45 13.51
N VAL A 33 0.54 -9.84 12.32
CA VAL A 33 0.00 -8.51 12.02
C VAL A 33 -0.62 -8.54 10.62
N ALA A 34 -1.82 -7.99 10.51
CA ALA A 34 -2.51 -7.77 9.23
C ALA A 34 -3.05 -6.34 9.18
N PRO A 35 -2.44 -5.45 8.39
CA PRO A 35 -2.96 -4.10 8.18
C PRO A 35 -4.36 -4.11 7.57
N MET A 36 -5.15 -3.08 7.90
CA MET A 36 -6.48 -2.89 7.30
C MET A 36 -6.35 -2.01 6.06
N CYS A 37 -6.90 -2.47 4.94
CA CYS A 37 -6.89 -1.76 3.67
C CYS A 37 -8.30 -1.66 3.07
N THR A 38 -8.50 -2.11 1.86
CA THR A 38 -9.76 -2.00 1.10
C THR A 38 -10.90 -2.90 1.60
N GLU A 39 -10.63 -3.89 2.44
CA GLU A 39 -11.61 -4.77 3.09
C GLU A 39 -12.66 -3.98 3.89
N PHE A 40 -12.30 -2.79 4.35
CA PHE A 40 -13.25 -1.88 4.98
C PHE A 40 -14.48 -1.59 4.10
N HIS A 41 -14.32 -1.50 2.78
CA HIS A 41 -15.45 -1.31 1.86
C HIS A 41 -16.39 -2.51 1.88
N GLN A 42 -15.84 -3.73 1.84
CA GLN A 42 -16.63 -4.96 1.89
C GLN A 42 -17.42 -5.06 3.19
N TYR A 43 -16.80 -4.76 4.34
CA TYR A 43 -17.45 -4.69 5.65
C TYR A 43 -18.55 -3.61 5.69
N ARG A 44 -18.23 -2.40 5.25
CA ARG A 44 -19.19 -1.28 5.20
C ARG A 44 -20.43 -1.61 4.38
N ASP A 45 -20.23 -2.25 3.24
CA ASP A 45 -21.28 -2.50 2.25
C ASP A 45 -22.04 -3.82 2.54
N GLY A 46 -21.50 -4.66 3.44
CA GLY A 46 -22.13 -5.91 3.87
C GLY A 46 -22.01 -7.05 2.87
N ASN A 47 -20.93 -7.07 2.08
CA ASN A 47 -20.67 -8.15 1.12
C ASN A 47 -20.11 -9.37 1.86
N PRO A 48 -20.88 -10.49 1.99
CA PRO A 48 -20.46 -11.64 2.76
C PRO A 48 -19.18 -12.28 2.20
N GLY A 49 -18.34 -12.79 3.08
CA GLY A 49 -17.13 -13.50 2.71
C GLY A 49 -16.21 -13.76 3.89
N ASP A 50 -15.39 -14.78 3.77
CA ASP A 50 -14.44 -15.25 4.80
C ASP A 50 -12.99 -15.34 4.28
N CYS A 51 -12.71 -14.72 3.16
CA CYS A 51 -11.36 -14.59 2.59
C CYS A 51 -10.95 -13.11 2.58
N LEU A 52 -10.81 -12.53 3.77
CA LEU A 52 -10.53 -11.12 3.98
C LEU A 52 -9.05 -10.86 4.27
N GLY A 53 -8.61 -9.67 3.91
CA GLY A 53 -7.22 -9.26 4.07
C GLY A 53 -6.32 -9.79 2.94
N HIS A 54 -5.32 -9.00 2.62
CA HIS A 54 -4.32 -9.34 1.61
C HIS A 54 -2.91 -8.92 2.03
N GLU A 55 -2.77 -8.25 3.16
CA GLU A 55 -1.52 -7.77 3.72
C GLU A 55 -1.23 -8.49 5.03
N ALA A 56 0.01 -8.91 5.25
CA ALA A 56 0.41 -9.46 6.54
C ALA A 56 1.91 -9.38 6.78
N ALA A 57 2.28 -9.48 8.05
CA ALA A 57 3.59 -9.88 8.50
C ALA A 57 3.44 -11.03 9.51
N GLY A 58 4.35 -11.98 9.48
CA GLY A 58 4.26 -13.16 10.29
C GLY A 58 5.50 -14.04 10.24
N GLU A 59 5.31 -15.27 10.66
CA GLU A 59 6.38 -16.27 10.78
C GLU A 59 6.07 -17.50 9.91
N VAL A 60 7.05 -17.95 9.18
CA VAL A 60 6.96 -19.18 8.38
C VAL A 60 6.84 -20.38 9.33
N VAL A 61 5.78 -21.17 9.18
CA VAL A 61 5.51 -22.34 10.02
C VAL A 61 5.59 -23.66 9.27
N GLU A 62 5.48 -23.64 7.94
CA GLU A 62 5.56 -24.86 7.13
C GLU A 62 5.99 -24.55 5.69
N THR A 63 6.81 -25.41 5.11
CA THR A 63 7.18 -25.42 3.68
C THR A 63 6.86 -26.78 3.08
N ALA A 64 6.40 -26.83 1.83
CA ALA A 64 6.06 -28.09 1.16
C ALA A 64 7.29 -28.80 0.56
N GLY A 65 8.47 -28.20 0.63
CA GLY A 65 9.73 -28.68 0.08
C GLY A 65 10.79 -27.59 0.13
N PRO A 66 11.88 -27.67 -0.65
CA PRO A 66 12.87 -26.62 -0.73
C PRO A 66 12.21 -25.28 -1.10
N ALA A 67 12.44 -24.24 -0.31
CA ALA A 67 11.87 -22.91 -0.45
C ALA A 67 12.96 -21.84 -0.26
N ARG A 68 12.65 -20.60 -0.67
CA ARG A 68 13.53 -19.43 -0.46
C ARG A 68 13.57 -18.94 1.00
N VAL A 69 12.65 -19.43 1.81
CA VAL A 69 12.52 -19.12 3.24
C VAL A 69 12.51 -20.41 4.05
N ASN A 70 12.86 -20.33 5.34
CA ASN A 70 12.90 -21.43 6.27
C ASN A 70 11.79 -21.31 7.31
N VAL A 71 11.41 -22.42 7.94
CA VAL A 71 10.55 -22.40 9.11
C VAL A 71 11.21 -21.58 10.22
N GLY A 72 10.46 -20.66 10.82
CA GLY A 72 10.94 -19.68 11.80
C GLY A 72 11.30 -18.32 11.20
N ASP A 73 11.45 -18.20 9.89
CA ASP A 73 11.74 -16.91 9.25
C ASP A 73 10.60 -15.91 9.46
N ARG A 74 10.97 -14.67 9.79
CA ARG A 74 10.07 -13.53 9.89
C ARG A 74 9.88 -12.91 8.52
N VAL A 75 8.63 -12.80 8.07
CA VAL A 75 8.34 -12.39 6.69
C VAL A 75 7.19 -11.39 6.58
N VAL A 76 7.29 -10.49 5.59
CA VAL A 76 6.16 -9.76 5.04
C VAL A 76 5.53 -10.60 3.93
N VAL A 77 4.22 -10.74 3.95
CA VAL A 77 3.45 -11.46 2.94
C VAL A 77 2.97 -10.47 1.87
N MET A 78 3.59 -10.49 0.69
CA MET A 78 3.26 -9.56 -0.39
C MET A 78 1.90 -9.91 -1.01
N PRO A 79 1.01 -8.92 -1.24
CA PRO A 79 -0.37 -9.14 -1.68
C PRO A 79 -0.50 -9.39 -3.19
N GLN A 80 0.26 -10.32 -3.72
CA GLN A 80 0.37 -10.60 -5.16
C GLN A 80 0.19 -12.10 -5.42
N ASN A 81 -0.15 -12.47 -6.66
CA ASN A 81 -0.36 -13.86 -7.06
C ASN A 81 0.35 -14.12 -8.41
N GLY A 82 1.64 -13.85 -8.46
CA GLY A 82 2.43 -13.99 -9.68
C GLY A 82 2.59 -15.45 -10.12
N CYS A 83 2.58 -15.72 -11.44
CA CYS A 83 2.86 -17.06 -11.95
C CYS A 83 4.33 -17.47 -11.83
N GLY A 84 5.23 -16.56 -11.51
CA GLY A 84 6.68 -16.79 -11.38
C GLY A 84 7.43 -17.01 -12.69
N LYS A 85 6.76 -17.09 -13.86
CA LYS A 85 7.37 -17.49 -15.13
C LYS A 85 7.08 -16.58 -16.33
N CYS A 86 6.10 -15.69 -16.26
CA CYS A 86 5.87 -14.72 -17.33
C CYS A 86 6.95 -13.62 -17.28
N ARG A 87 7.11 -12.90 -18.39
CA ARG A 87 8.11 -11.84 -18.54
C ARG A 87 8.07 -10.82 -17.38
N LEU A 88 6.87 -10.42 -16.94
CA LEU A 88 6.70 -9.46 -15.86
C LEU A 88 7.12 -10.06 -14.50
N CYS A 89 6.73 -11.31 -14.21
CA CYS A 89 7.18 -11.97 -12.98
C CYS A 89 8.70 -12.15 -12.92
N LEU A 90 9.32 -12.50 -14.05
CA LEU A 90 10.78 -12.64 -14.12
C LEU A 90 11.50 -11.29 -13.93
N ALA A 91 10.84 -10.19 -14.26
CA ALA A 91 11.33 -8.83 -14.01
C ALA A 91 10.99 -8.32 -12.58
N GLY A 92 10.32 -9.11 -11.73
CA GLY A 92 9.89 -8.71 -10.38
C GLY A 92 8.57 -7.94 -10.34
N GLU A 93 7.92 -7.72 -11.48
CA GLU A 93 6.66 -6.98 -11.63
C GLU A 93 5.45 -7.91 -11.40
N HIS A 94 5.41 -8.58 -10.24
CA HIS A 94 4.45 -9.64 -9.95
C HIS A 94 2.99 -9.15 -9.91
N ILE A 95 2.75 -7.90 -9.49
CA ILE A 95 1.41 -7.32 -9.44
C ILE A 95 0.77 -7.21 -10.83
N HIS A 96 1.60 -7.08 -11.86
CA HIS A 96 1.20 -6.99 -13.26
C HIS A 96 1.30 -8.33 -13.99
N CYS A 97 1.30 -9.45 -13.24
CA CYS A 97 1.38 -10.78 -13.83
C CYS A 97 0.26 -11.00 -14.86
N GLN A 98 0.64 -11.47 -16.06
CA GLN A 98 -0.30 -11.69 -17.17
C GLN A 98 -1.14 -12.97 -17.00
N THR A 99 -0.69 -13.89 -16.14
CA THR A 99 -1.33 -15.18 -15.86
C THR A 99 -1.26 -15.48 -14.36
N PRO A 100 -1.94 -14.68 -13.51
CA PRO A 100 -1.89 -14.85 -12.06
C PRO A 100 -2.39 -16.26 -11.69
N ILE A 101 -1.81 -16.82 -10.64
CA ILE A 101 -2.17 -18.15 -10.15
C ILE A 101 -3.19 -17.99 -9.01
N ASP A 102 -4.27 -18.77 -9.09
CA ASP A 102 -5.20 -18.90 -7.98
C ASP A 102 -4.68 -19.96 -6.99
N PRO A 103 -4.32 -19.57 -5.75
CA PRO A 103 -3.91 -20.53 -4.72
C PRO A 103 -4.97 -21.60 -4.43
N LEU A 104 -6.26 -21.30 -4.60
CA LEU A 104 -7.33 -22.27 -4.47
C LEU A 104 -7.15 -23.44 -5.45
N ALA A 105 -6.85 -23.15 -6.72
CA ALA A 105 -6.64 -24.18 -7.74
C ALA A 105 -5.41 -25.06 -7.45
N ILE A 106 -4.40 -24.53 -6.77
CA ILE A 106 -3.17 -25.27 -6.45
C ILE A 106 -3.30 -26.03 -5.12
N CYS A 107 -3.79 -25.38 -4.08
CA CYS A 107 -3.77 -25.89 -2.71
C CYS A 107 -5.15 -26.40 -2.23
N GLY A 108 -6.21 -26.12 -2.98
CA GLY A 108 -7.56 -26.59 -2.66
C GLY A 108 -8.19 -25.94 -1.43
N THR A 109 -7.70 -24.76 -1.01
CA THR A 109 -8.16 -24.07 0.21
C THR A 109 -8.71 -22.70 -0.14
N PRO A 110 -10.02 -22.45 -0.05
CA PRO A 110 -10.64 -21.19 -0.45
C PRO A 110 -10.23 -20.00 0.42
N THR A 111 -9.93 -20.23 1.70
CA THR A 111 -9.53 -19.20 2.66
C THR A 111 -8.02 -19.02 2.81
N GLY A 112 -7.21 -19.77 2.08
CA GLY A 112 -5.76 -19.79 2.23
C GLY A 112 -5.06 -18.45 1.95
N ARG A 113 -5.72 -17.54 1.25
CA ARG A 113 -5.20 -16.20 0.96
C ARG A 113 -5.61 -15.15 2.00
N ALA A 114 -6.57 -15.47 2.86
CA ALA A 114 -7.06 -14.56 3.87
C ALA A 114 -5.94 -14.19 4.84
N THR A 115 -5.73 -12.91 5.10
CA THR A 115 -4.77 -12.45 6.12
C THR A 115 -5.46 -12.01 7.40
N TYR A 116 -6.79 -11.83 7.43
CA TYR A 116 -7.54 -11.75 8.68
C TYR A 116 -7.87 -13.16 9.17
N ALA A 117 -6.82 -13.94 9.38
CA ALA A 117 -6.84 -15.35 9.73
C ALA A 117 -5.62 -15.69 10.60
N GLN A 118 -5.62 -16.87 11.24
CA GLN A 118 -4.43 -17.32 11.99
C GLN A 118 -3.26 -17.71 11.08
N TYR A 119 -3.57 -18.24 9.89
CA TYR A 119 -2.59 -18.66 8.89
C TYR A 119 -3.01 -18.23 7.50
N CYS A 120 -2.03 -17.90 6.67
CA CYS A 120 -2.21 -17.79 5.22
C CYS A 120 -1.16 -18.62 4.48
N ILE A 121 -1.36 -18.78 3.19
CA ILE A 121 -0.37 -19.37 2.29
C ILE A 121 0.07 -18.35 1.24
N GLN A 122 1.35 -18.36 0.95
CA GLN A 122 1.91 -17.53 -0.12
C GLN A 122 3.07 -18.26 -0.80
N GLN A 123 3.32 -17.89 -2.05
CA GLN A 123 4.49 -18.37 -2.78
C GLN A 123 5.77 -17.85 -2.12
N ASP A 124 6.79 -18.68 -2.00
CA ASP A 124 8.03 -18.37 -1.29
C ASP A 124 8.77 -17.13 -1.81
N TRP A 125 8.68 -16.84 -3.11
CA TRP A 125 9.25 -15.61 -3.69
C TRP A 125 8.44 -14.33 -3.42
N LEU A 126 7.25 -14.44 -2.87
CA LEU A 126 6.39 -13.31 -2.44
C LEU A 126 6.45 -13.10 -0.91
N LEU A 127 7.40 -13.75 -0.25
CA LEU A 127 7.71 -13.56 1.17
C LEU A 127 8.99 -12.73 1.27
N VAL A 128 8.89 -11.55 1.88
CA VAL A 128 10.03 -10.66 2.06
C VAL A 128 10.56 -10.79 3.48
N PRO A 129 11.83 -11.20 3.68
CA PRO A 129 12.41 -11.33 5.02
C PRO A 129 12.39 -10.01 5.80
N ILE A 130 12.05 -10.10 7.10
CA ILE A 130 12.02 -8.96 8.01
C ILE A 130 13.33 -8.96 8.82
N PRO A 131 14.15 -7.90 8.74
CA PRO A 131 15.32 -7.73 9.59
C PRO A 131 14.98 -7.80 11.09
N GLU A 132 15.90 -8.33 11.91
CA GLU A 132 15.67 -8.53 13.34
C GLU A 132 15.34 -7.23 14.11
N ASP A 133 15.88 -6.11 13.66
CA ASP A 133 15.68 -4.78 14.26
C ASP A 133 14.36 -4.11 13.91
N LEU A 134 13.52 -4.74 13.06
CA LEU A 134 12.19 -4.24 12.68
C LEU A 134 11.07 -5.04 13.34
N SER A 135 10.04 -4.36 13.83
CA SER A 135 8.82 -5.01 14.32
C SER A 135 7.96 -5.53 13.16
N TYR A 136 7.05 -6.46 13.45
CA TYR A 136 6.07 -6.93 12.47
C TYR A 136 5.12 -5.80 12.02
N ASP A 137 4.73 -4.91 12.96
CA ASP A 137 3.87 -3.76 12.66
C ASP A 137 4.49 -2.84 11.63
N HIS A 138 5.75 -2.45 11.84
CA HIS A 138 6.46 -1.59 10.90
C HIS A 138 6.71 -2.30 9.57
N ALA A 139 7.14 -3.56 9.61
CA ALA A 139 7.45 -4.32 8.40
C ALA A 139 6.21 -4.58 7.54
N ALA A 140 5.04 -4.82 8.15
CA ALA A 140 3.77 -5.00 7.43
C ALA A 140 3.39 -3.78 6.59
N MET A 141 3.88 -2.58 6.94
CA MET A 141 3.66 -1.37 6.15
C MET A 141 4.31 -1.43 4.75
N ALA A 142 5.26 -2.35 4.51
CA ALA A 142 5.83 -2.59 3.19
C ALA A 142 4.80 -3.07 2.15
N CYS A 143 3.65 -3.59 2.60
CA CYS A 143 2.50 -3.90 1.74
C CYS A 143 1.83 -2.61 1.22
N CYS A 144 0.52 -2.46 1.34
CA CYS A 144 -0.20 -1.31 0.80
C CYS A 144 0.09 0.00 1.55
N GLY A 145 0.47 -0.05 2.82
CA GLY A 145 0.76 1.15 3.61
C GLY A 145 1.82 2.05 2.96
N LEU A 146 2.97 1.49 2.62
CA LEU A 146 4.08 2.22 1.96
C LEU A 146 4.25 1.83 0.49
N GLY A 147 3.98 0.57 0.14
CA GLY A 147 4.41 -0.05 -1.11
C GLY A 147 4.00 0.70 -2.38
N PRO A 148 2.72 1.01 -2.62
CA PRO A 148 2.28 1.69 -3.83
C PRO A 148 2.92 3.06 -4.01
N THR A 149 3.01 3.85 -2.94
CA THR A 149 3.62 5.17 -2.98
C THR A 149 5.14 5.13 -2.98
N PHE A 150 5.77 4.10 -2.39
CA PHE A 150 7.20 3.85 -2.57
C PHE A 150 7.52 3.64 -4.06
N ASN A 151 6.75 2.81 -4.76
CA ASN A 151 6.91 2.64 -6.20
C ASN A 151 6.70 3.96 -6.96
N ALA A 152 5.68 4.73 -6.60
CA ALA A 152 5.45 6.05 -7.20
C ALA A 152 6.66 6.98 -7.05
N MET A 153 7.27 7.04 -5.84
CA MET A 153 8.46 7.87 -5.60
C MET A 153 9.68 7.40 -6.40
N GLU A 154 9.85 6.06 -6.55
CA GLU A 154 10.91 5.50 -7.40
C GLU A 154 10.72 5.88 -8.87
N LEU A 155 9.49 5.68 -9.42
CA LEU A 155 9.17 5.99 -10.81
C LEU A 155 9.35 7.48 -11.15
N MET A 156 9.01 8.36 -10.20
CA MET A 156 9.14 9.81 -10.38
C MET A 156 10.53 10.35 -10.04
N GLY A 157 11.40 9.54 -9.42
CA GLY A 157 12.72 10.00 -8.97
C GLY A 157 12.63 11.13 -7.93
N VAL A 158 11.77 10.95 -6.92
CA VAL A 158 11.57 11.96 -5.86
C VAL A 158 12.80 12.10 -4.98
N ASP A 159 13.24 13.34 -4.77
CA ASP A 159 14.38 13.69 -3.92
C ASP A 159 14.14 14.95 -3.06
N ARG A 160 15.18 15.41 -2.36
CA ARG A 160 15.16 16.54 -1.42
C ARG A 160 14.84 17.91 -2.04
N PHE A 161 14.93 18.05 -3.34
CA PHE A 161 14.67 19.31 -4.04
C PHE A 161 13.21 19.41 -4.51
N ASP A 162 12.44 18.33 -4.40
CA ASP A 162 11.07 18.29 -4.86
C ASP A 162 10.07 18.80 -3.82
N THR A 163 9.04 19.48 -4.29
CA THR A 163 7.76 19.63 -3.58
C THR A 163 6.80 18.56 -4.10
N VAL A 164 6.35 17.66 -3.20
CA VAL A 164 5.43 16.58 -3.52
C VAL A 164 4.04 16.92 -3.01
N LEU A 165 3.06 16.92 -3.91
CA LEU A 165 1.63 17.13 -3.61
C LEU A 165 0.93 15.78 -3.55
N ILE A 166 0.29 15.45 -2.42
CA ILE A 166 -0.41 14.16 -2.22
C ILE A 166 -1.89 14.41 -2.01
N SER A 167 -2.73 13.84 -2.88
CA SER A 167 -4.19 13.90 -2.75
C SER A 167 -4.73 12.66 -2.05
N GLY A 168 -5.40 12.89 -0.91
CA GLY A 168 -5.90 11.88 0.01
C GLY A 168 -4.82 11.44 1.00
N LEU A 169 -5.05 11.68 2.30
CA LEU A 169 -4.14 11.28 3.37
C LEU A 169 -4.74 10.14 4.22
N GLY A 170 -5.38 9.19 3.53
CA GLY A 170 -5.69 7.87 4.08
C GLY A 170 -4.41 7.04 4.31
N PRO A 171 -4.51 5.77 4.69
CA PRO A 171 -3.33 4.93 5.00
C PRO A 171 -2.25 4.97 3.90
N VAL A 172 -2.64 4.82 2.64
CA VAL A 172 -1.71 4.86 1.49
C VAL A 172 -1.11 6.25 1.28
N GLY A 173 -1.90 7.33 1.43
CA GLY A 173 -1.41 8.69 1.26
C GLY A 173 -0.51 9.15 2.41
N LEU A 174 -0.79 8.74 3.64
CA LEU A 174 0.13 8.93 4.77
C LEU A 174 1.44 8.17 4.54
N GLY A 175 1.38 6.94 4.03
CA GLY A 175 2.57 6.22 3.59
C GLY A 175 3.34 6.96 2.50
N GLY A 176 2.63 7.62 1.57
CA GLY A 176 3.23 8.50 0.57
C GLY A 176 3.95 9.69 1.19
N ALA A 177 3.35 10.31 2.21
CA ALA A 177 4.00 11.39 2.96
C ALA A 177 5.27 10.90 3.67
N VAL A 178 5.22 9.74 4.33
CA VAL A 178 6.40 9.11 4.95
C VAL A 178 7.49 8.84 3.92
N ASN A 179 7.15 8.26 2.77
CA ASN A 179 8.10 7.98 1.69
C ASN A 179 8.77 9.25 1.13
N ALA A 180 8.00 10.31 0.92
CA ALA A 180 8.52 11.59 0.39
C ALA A 180 9.38 12.32 1.42
N LEU A 181 8.91 12.40 2.67
CA LEU A 181 9.66 13.02 3.78
C LEU A 181 10.99 12.29 4.04
N PHE A 182 11.01 10.97 3.96
CA PHE A 182 12.24 10.18 4.10
C PHE A 182 13.28 10.54 3.02
N ARG A 183 12.84 10.87 1.81
CA ARG A 183 13.70 11.33 0.72
C ARG A 183 14.13 12.79 0.86
N GLY A 184 13.63 13.47 1.90
CA GLY A 184 13.92 14.87 2.18
C GLY A 184 13.05 15.87 1.40
N ALA A 185 12.04 15.38 0.65
CA ALA A 185 11.13 16.24 -0.11
C ALA A 185 10.21 17.06 0.81
N ARG A 186 9.81 18.23 0.34
CA ARG A 186 8.74 19.01 0.97
C ARG A 186 7.39 18.43 0.57
N VAL A 187 6.53 18.13 1.55
CA VAL A 187 5.22 17.51 1.29
C VAL A 187 4.08 18.49 1.56
N ILE A 188 3.16 18.59 0.61
CA ILE A 188 1.86 19.27 0.73
C ILE A 188 0.78 18.20 0.57
N GLY A 189 -0.20 18.17 1.47
CA GLY A 189 -1.31 17.22 1.44
C GLY A 189 -2.63 17.88 1.04
N ILE A 190 -3.54 17.09 0.46
CA ILE A 190 -4.95 17.43 0.22
C ILE A 190 -5.79 16.41 0.97
N GLU A 191 -6.57 16.84 1.98
CA GLU A 191 -7.38 15.96 2.81
C GLU A 191 -8.54 16.72 3.45
N ALA A 192 -9.76 16.18 3.32
CA ALA A 192 -10.97 16.76 3.91
C ALA A 192 -11.19 16.36 5.38
N ASN A 193 -10.65 15.23 5.80
CA ASN A 193 -10.83 14.72 7.16
C ASN A 193 -9.85 15.40 8.12
N ALA A 194 -10.38 16.14 9.08
CA ALA A 194 -9.58 16.92 10.04
C ALA A 194 -8.62 16.05 10.88
N TYR A 195 -9.02 14.83 11.27
CA TYR A 195 -8.17 13.90 12.01
C TYR A 195 -6.95 13.48 11.17
N ARG A 196 -7.16 13.08 9.91
CA ARG A 196 -6.08 12.69 9.00
C ARG A 196 -5.17 13.87 8.67
N ALA A 197 -5.75 15.06 8.49
CA ALA A 197 -4.98 16.29 8.28
C ALA A 197 -4.08 16.62 9.47
N ALA A 198 -4.58 16.49 10.69
CA ALA A 198 -3.78 16.68 11.91
C ALA A 198 -2.67 15.62 12.03
N LEU A 199 -2.98 14.37 11.74
CA LEU A 199 -2.00 13.28 11.74
C LEU A 199 -0.89 13.53 10.72
N ALA A 200 -1.22 13.94 9.50
CA ALA A 200 -0.24 14.27 8.46
C ALA A 200 0.69 15.42 8.89
N ARG A 201 0.15 16.48 9.49
CA ARG A 201 0.98 17.56 10.04
C ARG A 201 1.92 17.05 11.13
N SER A 202 1.45 16.13 11.98
CA SER A 202 2.25 15.57 13.07
C SER A 202 3.46 14.77 12.63
N ILE A 203 3.46 14.23 11.40
CA ILE A 203 4.61 13.51 10.82
C ILE A 203 5.49 14.38 9.94
N GLY A 204 5.19 15.68 9.78
CA GLY A 204 6.04 16.63 9.07
C GLY A 204 5.50 17.13 7.72
N VAL A 205 4.25 16.84 7.36
CA VAL A 205 3.61 17.43 6.17
C VAL A 205 3.51 18.95 6.36
N ALA A 206 4.09 19.71 5.45
CA ALA A 206 4.28 21.16 5.59
C ALA A 206 2.96 21.97 5.57
N ALA A 207 1.99 21.52 4.78
CA ALA A 207 0.65 22.09 4.71
C ALA A 207 -0.36 21.02 4.33
N VAL A 208 -1.60 21.15 4.81
CA VAL A 208 -2.73 20.29 4.38
C VAL A 208 -3.90 21.19 4.02
N ILE A 209 -4.38 21.03 2.80
CA ILE A 209 -5.42 21.82 2.16
C ILE A 209 -6.70 20.99 2.14
N ASP A 210 -7.84 21.62 2.46
CA ASP A 210 -9.15 21.00 2.31
C ASP A 210 -9.56 21.05 0.82
N PRO A 211 -9.83 19.93 0.15
CA PRO A 211 -10.28 19.90 -1.23
C PRO A 211 -11.66 20.56 -1.44
N ASN A 212 -12.44 20.74 -0.37
CA ASN A 212 -13.75 21.42 -0.42
C ASN A 212 -13.64 22.95 -0.37
N ASP A 213 -12.44 23.47 -0.06
CA ASP A 213 -12.21 24.92 -0.11
C ASP A 213 -12.22 25.38 -1.60
N PRO A 214 -13.03 26.37 -1.96
CA PRO A 214 -13.06 26.90 -3.34
C PRO A 214 -11.70 27.45 -3.80
N ASP A 215 -10.85 27.86 -2.86
CA ASP A 215 -9.52 28.39 -3.13
C ASP A 215 -8.41 27.33 -3.03
N ALA A 216 -8.76 26.03 -2.88
CA ALA A 216 -7.79 24.95 -2.70
C ALA A 216 -6.65 24.98 -3.74
N ARG A 217 -6.99 25.19 -5.01
CA ARG A 217 -6.00 25.30 -6.09
C ARG A 217 -5.10 26.54 -5.91
N ALA A 218 -5.68 27.70 -5.58
CA ALA A 218 -4.92 28.92 -5.35
C ALA A 218 -3.93 28.74 -4.18
N GLN A 219 -4.36 28.14 -3.08
CA GLN A 219 -3.51 27.82 -1.93
C GLN A 219 -2.32 26.93 -2.33
N ILE A 220 -2.54 25.89 -3.17
CA ILE A 220 -1.44 25.06 -3.68
C ILE A 220 -0.46 25.90 -4.49
N MET A 221 -0.96 26.76 -5.39
CA MET A 221 -0.11 27.61 -6.20
C MET A 221 0.71 28.60 -5.34
N ASP A 222 0.10 29.22 -4.34
CA ASP A 222 0.80 30.12 -3.41
C ASP A 222 1.90 29.39 -2.63
N LEU A 223 1.61 28.19 -2.11
CA LEU A 223 2.58 27.37 -1.41
C LEU A 223 3.75 26.89 -2.29
N THR A 224 3.58 26.93 -3.60
CA THR A 224 4.58 26.51 -4.60
C THR A 224 5.14 27.67 -5.42
N GLY A 225 4.98 28.92 -4.95
CA GLY A 225 5.48 30.12 -5.60
C GLY A 225 4.91 30.37 -7.00
N GLY A 226 3.68 29.95 -7.25
CA GLY A 226 2.98 30.08 -8.54
C GLY A 226 3.36 29.05 -9.60
N LEU A 227 4.35 28.18 -9.34
CA LEU A 227 4.83 27.22 -10.34
C LEU A 227 4.03 25.91 -10.34
N GLY A 228 3.49 25.49 -9.20
CA GLY A 228 2.92 24.18 -8.94
C GLY A 228 3.95 23.20 -8.35
N ALA A 229 3.46 22.05 -7.88
CA ALA A 229 4.29 21.00 -7.28
C ALA A 229 5.17 20.31 -8.34
N ASP A 230 6.38 19.90 -7.97
CA ASP A 230 7.28 19.13 -8.85
C ASP A 230 6.72 17.77 -9.19
N LYS A 231 6.17 17.12 -8.19
CA LYS A 231 5.61 15.76 -8.26
C LYS A 231 4.24 15.75 -7.59
N SER A 232 3.31 14.97 -8.12
CA SER A 232 2.00 14.77 -7.50
C SER A 232 1.65 13.29 -7.41
N VAL A 233 0.92 12.90 -6.35
CA VAL A 233 0.47 11.52 -6.14
C VAL A 233 -1.02 11.51 -5.82
N GLU A 234 -1.79 10.74 -6.57
CA GLU A 234 -3.21 10.51 -6.35
C GLU A 234 -3.40 9.20 -5.56
N THR A 235 -3.97 9.31 -4.35
CA THR A 235 -4.27 8.17 -3.47
C THR A 235 -5.69 8.19 -2.91
N SER A 236 -6.48 9.20 -3.26
CA SER A 236 -7.82 9.41 -2.69
C SER A 236 -8.92 8.62 -3.39
N SER A 237 -8.71 8.24 -4.65
CA SER A 237 -9.74 7.74 -5.57
C SER A 237 -10.92 8.71 -5.78
N ALA A 238 -10.80 9.97 -5.38
CA ALA A 238 -11.83 10.97 -5.62
C ALA A 238 -11.86 11.37 -7.10
N GLN A 239 -13.06 11.49 -7.68
CA GLN A 239 -13.23 11.73 -9.11
C GLN A 239 -12.55 13.03 -9.59
N ALA A 240 -12.55 14.08 -8.77
CA ALA A 240 -11.95 15.37 -9.14
C ALA A 240 -10.43 15.44 -8.90
N ALA A 241 -9.88 14.53 -8.12
CA ALA A 241 -8.48 14.62 -7.67
C ALA A 241 -7.44 14.60 -8.81
N PRO A 242 -7.51 13.69 -9.81
CA PRO A 242 -6.50 13.67 -10.88
C PRO A 242 -6.49 14.95 -11.71
N ALA A 243 -7.65 15.56 -11.96
CA ALA A 243 -7.76 16.82 -12.69
C ALA A 243 -7.13 17.98 -11.92
N LEU A 244 -7.44 18.09 -10.61
CA LEU A 244 -6.82 19.08 -9.72
C LEU A 244 -5.29 18.94 -9.68
N LEU A 245 -4.80 17.69 -9.49
CA LEU A 245 -3.36 17.43 -9.45
C LEU A 245 -2.68 17.78 -10.78
N ALA A 246 -3.31 17.45 -11.93
CA ALA A 246 -2.76 17.82 -13.23
C ALA A 246 -2.66 19.33 -13.43
N GLU A 247 -3.54 20.12 -12.81
CA GLU A 247 -3.49 21.58 -12.84
C GLU A 247 -2.49 22.16 -11.83
N ALA A 248 -2.31 21.50 -10.71
CA ALA A 248 -1.44 21.95 -9.62
C ALA A 248 0.01 21.42 -9.72
N THR A 249 0.29 20.46 -10.61
CA THR A 249 1.64 20.01 -10.92
C THR A 249 2.28 21.00 -11.91
N ARG A 250 3.52 21.40 -11.69
CA ARG A 250 4.22 22.33 -12.58
C ARG A 250 4.35 21.79 -14.02
N PRO A 251 4.53 22.65 -15.02
CA PRO A 251 4.91 22.19 -16.37
C PRO A 251 6.18 21.30 -16.31
N LYS A 252 6.16 20.22 -17.10
CA LYS A 252 7.20 19.17 -17.07
C LYS A 252 7.33 18.41 -15.74
N GLY A 253 6.36 18.55 -14.83
CA GLY A 253 6.29 17.76 -13.61
C GLY A 253 5.77 16.34 -13.85
N HIS A 254 5.73 15.54 -12.78
CA HIS A 254 5.28 14.15 -12.80
C HIS A 254 4.03 13.98 -11.95
N LEU A 255 3.13 13.12 -12.38
CA LEU A 255 1.95 12.71 -11.63
C LEU A 255 1.86 11.19 -11.58
N ALA A 256 1.82 10.61 -10.39
CA ALA A 256 1.58 9.20 -10.20
C ALA A 256 0.14 8.94 -9.74
N SER A 257 -0.57 8.06 -10.45
CA SER A 257 -1.88 7.56 -10.05
C SER A 257 -1.68 6.25 -9.30
N VAL A 258 -2.05 6.22 -8.04
CA VAL A 258 -2.09 5.06 -7.14
C VAL A 258 -3.54 4.67 -6.86
N GLY A 259 -4.39 5.66 -6.66
CA GLY A 259 -5.84 5.49 -6.54
C GLY A 259 -6.54 5.33 -7.89
N TRP A 260 -7.84 5.02 -7.82
CA TRP A 260 -8.72 4.82 -8.98
C TRP A 260 -9.61 6.06 -9.19
N GLY A 261 -8.97 7.24 -9.23
CA GLY A 261 -9.66 8.51 -9.41
C GLY A 261 -10.22 8.70 -10.82
N GLY A 262 -10.74 9.90 -11.07
CA GLY A 262 -11.32 10.27 -12.37
C GLY A 262 -10.30 10.51 -13.49
N PRO A 263 -10.76 10.87 -14.68
CA PRO A 263 -9.89 11.07 -15.83
C PRO A 263 -9.07 12.37 -15.75
N ILE A 264 -7.92 12.35 -16.43
CA ILE A 264 -7.16 13.57 -16.76
C ILE A 264 -7.37 13.87 -18.23
N ALA A 265 -7.80 15.10 -18.55
CA ALA A 265 -7.96 15.52 -19.94
C ALA A 265 -6.60 15.50 -20.67
N ALA A 266 -6.54 14.88 -21.85
CA ALA A 266 -5.31 14.79 -22.64
C ALA A 266 -4.69 16.17 -22.93
N SER A 267 -5.52 17.21 -23.11
CA SER A 267 -5.06 18.59 -23.29
C SER A 267 -4.23 19.12 -22.11
N ARG A 268 -4.55 18.69 -20.89
CA ARG A 268 -3.75 19.05 -19.69
C ARG A 268 -2.40 18.36 -19.68
N ILE A 269 -2.36 17.08 -20.07
CA ILE A 269 -1.12 16.30 -20.14
C ILE A 269 -0.21 16.92 -21.20
N VAL A 270 -0.71 17.11 -22.42
CA VAL A 270 0.06 17.64 -23.55
C VAL A 270 0.47 19.10 -23.31
N GLY A 271 -0.51 19.95 -22.95
CA GLY A 271 -0.28 21.40 -22.81
C GLY A 271 0.70 21.74 -21.68
N ARG A 272 0.81 20.92 -20.65
CA ARG A 272 1.76 21.08 -19.55
C ARG A 272 2.99 20.17 -19.67
N GLY A 273 3.02 19.24 -20.63
CA GLY A 273 4.12 18.29 -20.81
C GLY A 273 4.29 17.36 -19.60
N LEU A 274 3.20 16.97 -18.96
CA LEU A 274 3.25 16.11 -17.77
C LEU A 274 3.66 14.69 -18.12
N THR A 275 4.42 14.07 -17.23
CA THR A 275 4.65 12.62 -17.25
C THR A 275 3.70 11.94 -16.27
N ILE A 276 2.89 11.01 -16.77
CA ILE A 276 1.92 10.28 -15.96
C ILE A 276 2.43 8.87 -15.70
N HIS A 277 2.42 8.45 -14.44
CA HIS A 277 2.81 7.12 -13.99
C HIS A 277 1.63 6.39 -13.38
N GLY A 278 1.39 5.14 -13.78
CA GLY A 278 0.59 4.19 -13.01
C GLY A 278 1.49 3.54 -11.96
N ALA A 279 1.13 3.61 -10.69
CA ALA A 279 1.90 3.00 -9.63
C ALA A 279 1.02 2.14 -8.74
N TRP A 280 1.42 0.90 -8.53
CA TRP A 280 0.72 -0.02 -7.64
C TRP A 280 1.69 -0.58 -6.61
N HIS A 281 2.12 -1.86 -6.70
CA HIS A 281 3.10 -2.39 -5.78
C HIS A 281 4.53 -2.21 -6.29
N TRP A 282 5.48 -2.24 -5.38
CA TRP A 282 6.90 -2.10 -5.64
C TRP A 282 7.55 -3.44 -6.03
N ASN A 283 8.64 -3.35 -6.75
CA ASN A 283 9.45 -4.50 -7.12
C ASN A 283 10.34 -4.91 -5.94
N HIS A 284 9.90 -5.89 -5.16
CA HIS A 284 10.63 -6.33 -3.96
C HIS A 284 11.93 -7.07 -4.27
N PHE A 285 12.10 -7.65 -5.46
CA PHE A 285 13.39 -8.23 -5.84
C PHE A 285 14.49 -7.19 -6.00
N LEU A 286 14.14 -5.99 -6.46
CA LEU A 286 15.11 -4.91 -6.67
C LEU A 286 15.26 -4.00 -5.47
N HIS A 287 14.21 -3.82 -4.66
CA HIS A 287 14.14 -2.71 -3.72
C HIS A 287 13.91 -3.10 -2.26
N THR A 288 14.05 -4.39 -1.90
CA THR A 288 13.86 -4.85 -0.50
C THR A 288 14.73 -4.06 0.47
N ASP A 289 16.02 -3.92 0.19
CA ASP A 289 16.94 -3.20 1.08
C ASP A 289 16.56 -1.73 1.24
N ARG A 290 16.13 -1.08 0.15
CA ARG A 290 15.68 0.32 0.18
C ARG A 290 14.38 0.47 0.97
N MET A 291 13.42 -0.44 0.80
CA MET A 291 12.18 -0.44 1.56
C MET A 291 12.45 -0.65 3.06
N MET A 292 13.24 -1.65 3.43
CA MET A 292 13.58 -1.91 4.83
C MET A 292 14.38 -0.76 5.44
N HIS A 293 15.24 -0.11 4.66
CA HIS A 293 15.95 1.10 5.10
C HIS A 293 14.98 2.28 5.31
N THR A 294 14.00 2.47 4.42
CA THR A 294 12.95 3.48 4.57
C THR A 294 12.15 3.24 5.86
N ILE A 295 11.70 2.02 6.09
CA ILE A 295 10.95 1.65 7.31
C ILE A 295 11.80 1.92 8.56
N ARG A 296 13.07 1.53 8.55
CA ARG A 296 14.00 1.74 9.66
C ARG A 296 14.20 3.23 9.99
N GLY A 297 14.36 4.06 8.96
CA GLY A 297 14.56 5.50 9.11
C GLY A 297 13.30 6.29 9.46
N THR A 298 12.12 5.67 9.36
CA THR A 298 10.83 6.33 9.58
C THR A 298 10.00 5.74 10.73
N LYS A 299 10.59 4.92 11.60
CA LYS A 299 9.89 4.27 12.72
C LYS A 299 9.00 5.25 13.51
N SER A 300 9.53 6.41 13.88
CA SER A 300 8.78 7.43 14.65
C SER A 300 7.57 8.02 13.89
N MET A 301 7.61 8.06 12.56
CA MET A 301 6.46 8.45 11.74
C MET A 301 5.45 7.31 11.66
N LEU A 302 5.94 6.07 11.50
CA LEU A 302 5.10 4.88 11.43
C LEU A 302 4.37 4.63 12.75
N ASP A 303 5.02 4.84 13.91
CA ASP A 303 4.38 4.78 15.23
C ASP A 303 3.17 5.71 15.35
N ARG A 304 3.18 6.84 14.66
CA ARG A 304 2.06 7.78 14.62
C ARG A 304 0.98 7.37 13.62
N THR A 305 1.37 6.78 12.50
CA THR A 305 0.43 6.40 11.42
C THR A 305 -0.26 5.07 11.68
N ILE A 306 0.35 4.17 12.47
CA ILE A 306 -0.28 2.95 12.99
C ILE A 306 -1.12 3.33 14.22
N THR A 307 -2.32 3.84 13.98
CA THR A 307 -3.13 4.51 15.02
C THR A 307 -3.86 3.57 15.97
N HIS A 308 -4.16 2.34 15.53
CA HIS A 308 -4.94 1.37 16.32
C HIS A 308 -4.45 -0.05 16.04
N GLN A 309 -4.52 -0.87 17.07
CA GLN A 309 -4.27 -2.31 17.02
C GLN A 309 -5.39 -3.04 17.74
N PHE A 310 -5.97 -4.03 17.11
CA PHE A 310 -7.02 -4.85 17.67
C PHE A 310 -6.65 -6.33 17.58
N PRO A 311 -6.80 -7.09 18.68
CA PRO A 311 -6.67 -8.54 18.57
C PRO A 311 -7.83 -9.10 17.74
N MET A 312 -7.55 -10.13 16.93
CA MET A 312 -8.56 -10.77 16.08
C MET A 312 -9.79 -11.30 16.86
N SER A 313 -9.64 -11.50 18.17
CA SER A 313 -10.76 -11.87 19.07
C SER A 313 -11.77 -10.75 19.36
N ARG A 314 -11.49 -9.53 18.88
CA ARG A 314 -12.36 -8.34 19.01
C ARG A 314 -12.94 -7.89 17.66
N VAL A 315 -13.08 -8.81 16.76
CA VAL A 315 -13.67 -8.56 15.45
C VAL A 315 -15.19 -8.36 15.54
#